data_ff8fe03238e752a4d876364eeadd080d
#
_entry.id   ff8fe03238e752a4d876364eeadd080d
#
_cell.length_a   1.000
_cell.length_b   1.000
_cell.length_c   1.000
_cell.angle_alpha   90.00
_cell.angle_beta   90.00
_cell.angle_gamma   90.00
#
_symmetry.space_group_name_H-M   'P 1'
#
loop_
_entity.id
_entity.type
_entity.pdbx_description
1 polymer ?
#
loop_
_entity_poly.entity_id
_entity_poly.type
_entity_poly.pdbx_seq_one_letter_code
_entity_poly.pdbx_strand_id
1 'polypeptide(L)'
;MIRLYPEQLRAQLNEGLRAAYLLLGNDPLLLQESQDAIRLTAAAQGFEEHHAFTIDTSTDWGTLFSQCQAMSLFASRQTLLLLLPENGPNAAINEQLATLSGLLHDDLLLIVRGNKLTKAQENAAWYTSLAGTGVQVSCQTPEQAQLPRWVAARAKQNNLQLDDAANQLLCYCCLLYT
;
A
#
# COMPACT_ATOMS: atom_id res chain seq x y z
N MET A 1 7.88 -6.96 9.46
CA MET A 1 7.00 -6.00 8.71
C MET A 1 6.35 -5.03 9.69
N ILE A 2 6.51 -3.73 9.45
CA ILE A 2 5.83 -2.69 10.22
C ILE A 2 4.36 -2.67 9.78
N ARG A 3 3.42 -2.72 10.72
CA ARG A 3 1.97 -2.67 10.42
C ARG A 3 1.42 -1.33 10.89
N LEU A 4 0.77 -0.61 9.97
CA LEU A 4 0.25 0.74 10.18
C LEU A 4 -1.22 0.84 9.74
N TYR A 5 -1.89 1.85 10.29
CA TYR A 5 -3.13 2.38 9.72
C TYR A 5 -2.82 3.56 8.78
N PRO A 6 -3.72 3.93 7.85
CA PRO A 6 -3.48 5.00 6.88
C PRO A 6 -3.08 6.34 7.51
N GLU A 7 -3.64 6.68 8.67
CA GLU A 7 -3.31 7.91 9.38
C GLU A 7 -1.87 7.97 9.93
N GLN A 8 -1.23 6.80 10.10
CA GLN A 8 0.15 6.69 10.58
C GLN A 8 1.17 6.70 9.43
N LEU A 9 0.71 6.46 8.19
CA LEU A 9 1.58 6.33 7.03
C LEU A 9 2.42 7.59 6.79
N ARG A 10 1.84 8.78 6.93
CA ARG A 10 2.58 10.05 6.73
C ARG A 10 3.76 10.20 7.70
N ALA A 11 3.57 9.82 8.96
CA ALA A 11 4.65 9.87 9.93
C ALA A 11 5.79 8.92 9.53
N GLN A 12 5.46 7.69 9.10
CA GLN A 12 6.45 6.72 8.62
C GLN A 12 7.17 7.21 7.35
N LEU A 13 6.46 7.81 6.39
CA LEU A 13 7.06 8.35 5.16
C LEU A 13 8.05 9.50 5.45
N ASN A 14 7.82 10.30 6.50
CA ASN A 14 8.74 11.34 6.95
C ASN A 14 10.02 10.76 7.55
N GLU A 15 10.00 9.54 8.08
CA GLU A 15 11.20 8.84 8.57
C GLU A 15 12.05 8.28 7.42
N GLY A 16 11.48 8.16 6.22
CA GLY A 16 12.11 7.67 5.00
C GLY A 16 11.30 6.57 4.30
N LEU A 17 11.56 6.42 3.02
CA LEU A 17 10.96 5.34 2.23
C LEU A 17 11.51 3.97 2.64
N ARG A 18 10.64 2.96 2.57
CA ARG A 18 11.00 1.55 2.69
C ARG A 18 10.98 0.89 1.31
N ALA A 19 11.64 -0.25 1.18
CA ALA A 19 11.74 -0.96 -0.09
C ALA A 19 10.38 -1.45 -0.62
N ALA A 20 9.44 -1.76 0.28
CA ALA A 20 8.12 -2.26 -0.11
C ALA A 20 7.00 -1.73 0.79
N TYR A 21 5.84 -1.47 0.17
CA TYR A 21 4.58 -1.12 0.84
C TYR A 21 3.47 -2.07 0.40
N LEU A 22 2.78 -2.66 1.36
CA LEU A 22 1.62 -3.53 1.14
C LEU A 22 0.36 -2.78 1.59
N LEU A 23 -0.45 -2.34 0.65
CA LEU A 23 -1.72 -1.65 0.87
C LEU A 23 -2.84 -2.68 0.82
N LEU A 24 -3.31 -3.13 1.97
CA LEU A 24 -4.22 -4.26 2.07
C LEU A 24 -5.54 -3.87 2.74
N GLY A 25 -6.64 -4.05 2.03
CA GLY A 25 -7.97 -3.73 2.54
C GLY A 25 -9.01 -3.62 1.45
N ASN A 26 -10.23 -3.25 1.84
CA ASN A 26 -11.38 -3.15 0.96
C ASN A 26 -11.88 -1.70 0.78
N ASP A 27 -11.27 -0.72 1.44
CA ASP A 27 -11.67 0.67 1.30
C ASP A 27 -10.91 1.34 0.13
N PRO A 28 -11.60 1.66 -0.99
CA PRO A 28 -10.95 2.19 -2.18
C PRO A 28 -10.34 3.58 -1.95
N LEU A 29 -10.93 4.41 -1.07
CA LEU A 29 -10.40 5.73 -0.76
C LEU A 29 -9.09 5.62 0.01
N LEU A 30 -9.07 4.80 1.08
CA LEU A 30 -7.87 4.62 1.90
C LEU A 30 -6.73 3.97 1.11
N LEU A 31 -7.04 3.01 0.23
CA LEU A 31 -6.08 2.41 -0.69
C LEU A 31 -5.47 3.46 -1.62
N GLN A 32 -6.33 4.31 -2.23
CA GLN A 32 -5.87 5.33 -3.18
C GLN A 32 -5.05 6.42 -2.49
N GLU A 33 -5.53 6.98 -1.38
CA GLU A 33 -4.82 8.02 -0.64
C GLU A 33 -3.46 7.55 -0.10
N SER A 34 -3.40 6.29 0.37
CA SER A 34 -2.13 5.68 0.82
C SER A 34 -1.15 5.51 -0.33
N GLN A 35 -1.62 5.03 -1.49
CA GLN A 35 -0.82 4.91 -2.70
C GLN A 35 -0.28 6.26 -3.17
N ASP A 36 -1.14 7.28 -3.21
CA ASP A 36 -0.75 8.63 -3.67
C ASP A 36 0.27 9.26 -2.71
N ALA A 37 0.09 9.09 -1.39
CA ALA A 37 1.06 9.58 -0.41
C ALA A 37 2.45 8.95 -0.59
N ILE A 38 2.51 7.63 -0.82
CA ILE A 38 3.77 6.92 -1.09
C ILE A 38 4.39 7.42 -2.40
N ARG A 39 3.61 7.53 -3.48
CA ARG A 39 4.10 7.98 -4.79
C ARG A 39 4.61 9.41 -4.75
N LEU A 40 3.92 10.33 -4.07
CA LEU A 40 4.37 11.71 -3.91
C LEU A 40 5.71 11.78 -3.16
N THR A 41 5.84 11.00 -2.08
CA THR A 41 7.11 10.94 -1.33
C THR A 41 8.22 10.32 -2.17
N ALA A 42 7.92 9.27 -2.94
CA ALA A 42 8.86 8.61 -3.83
C ALA A 42 9.33 9.56 -4.94
N ALA A 43 8.42 10.30 -5.59
CA ALA A 43 8.76 11.28 -6.61
C ALA A 43 9.70 12.38 -6.07
N ALA A 44 9.48 12.85 -4.84
CA ALA A 44 10.37 13.81 -4.18
C ALA A 44 11.79 13.24 -3.91
N GLN A 45 11.96 11.92 -3.95
CA GLN A 45 13.23 11.22 -3.77
C GLN A 45 13.81 10.65 -5.08
N GLY A 46 13.29 11.10 -6.24
CA GLY A 46 13.82 10.76 -7.55
C GLY A 46 13.25 9.48 -8.18
N PHE A 47 12.16 8.91 -7.63
CA PHE A 47 11.43 7.82 -8.27
C PHE A 47 10.46 8.39 -9.32
N GLU A 48 10.96 8.64 -10.51
CA GLU A 48 10.22 9.33 -11.58
C GLU A 48 9.43 8.37 -12.47
N GLU A 49 9.92 7.13 -12.63
CA GLU A 49 9.26 6.12 -13.45
C GLU A 49 8.23 5.34 -12.63
N HIS A 50 7.07 5.07 -13.22
CA HIS A 50 5.98 4.35 -12.57
C HIS A 50 5.43 3.27 -13.49
N HIS A 51 5.53 2.02 -13.05
CA HIS A 51 4.98 0.88 -13.76
C HIS A 51 3.87 0.24 -12.91
N ALA A 52 2.77 -0.16 -13.54
CA ALA A 52 1.65 -0.80 -12.88
C ALA A 52 1.26 -2.08 -13.60
N PHE A 53 1.11 -3.17 -12.86
CA PHE A 53 0.70 -4.47 -13.37
C PHE A 53 -0.50 -4.98 -12.56
N THR A 54 -1.53 -5.43 -13.28
CA THR A 54 -2.61 -6.22 -12.69
C THR A 54 -2.17 -7.68 -12.72
N ILE A 55 -2.15 -8.31 -11.57
CA ILE A 55 -1.68 -9.68 -11.41
C ILE A 55 -2.84 -10.64 -11.51
N ASP A 56 -2.76 -11.53 -12.49
CA ASP A 56 -3.71 -12.60 -12.73
C ASP A 56 -3.01 -13.85 -13.29
N THR A 57 -3.79 -14.84 -13.76
CA THR A 57 -3.25 -16.07 -14.34
C THR A 57 -2.57 -15.88 -15.70
N SER A 58 -2.81 -14.75 -16.36
CA SER A 58 -2.26 -14.40 -17.69
C SER A 58 -1.08 -13.43 -17.60
N THR A 59 -0.65 -13.03 -16.40
CA THR A 59 0.43 -12.08 -16.18
C THR A 59 1.73 -12.54 -16.84
N ASP A 60 2.29 -11.68 -17.70
CA ASP A 60 3.62 -11.88 -18.27
C ASP A 60 4.71 -11.51 -17.25
N TRP A 61 5.09 -12.50 -16.46
CA TRP A 61 6.13 -12.36 -15.45
C TRP A 61 7.51 -12.09 -16.05
N GLY A 62 7.76 -12.56 -17.27
CA GLY A 62 9.02 -12.29 -17.98
C GLY A 62 9.21 -10.81 -18.25
N THR A 63 8.19 -10.14 -18.78
CA THR A 63 8.19 -8.71 -18.99
C THR A 63 8.31 -7.95 -17.65
N LEU A 64 7.58 -8.38 -16.61
CA LEU A 64 7.63 -7.74 -15.28
C LEU A 64 9.04 -7.84 -14.68
N PHE A 65 9.67 -9.00 -14.69
CA PHE A 65 11.03 -9.19 -14.17
C PHE A 65 12.06 -8.41 -14.99
N SER A 66 11.92 -8.40 -16.32
CA SER A 66 12.80 -7.60 -17.19
C SER A 66 12.71 -6.11 -16.83
N GLN A 67 11.52 -5.61 -16.54
CA GLN A 67 11.30 -4.21 -16.08
C GLN A 67 12.00 -3.94 -14.75
N CYS A 68 11.93 -4.87 -13.80
CA CYS A 68 12.60 -4.74 -12.50
C CYS A 68 14.13 -4.74 -12.61
N GLN A 69 14.67 -5.49 -13.58
CA GLN A 69 16.11 -5.64 -13.82
C GLN A 69 16.65 -4.60 -14.79
N ALA A 70 15.79 -3.95 -15.56
CA ALA A 70 16.20 -2.89 -16.47
C ALA A 70 16.75 -1.72 -15.64
N MET A 71 18.06 -1.68 -15.50
CA MET A 71 18.73 -0.46 -15.06
C MET A 71 18.45 0.59 -16.13
N SER A 72 17.67 1.60 -15.81
CA SER A 72 17.46 2.72 -16.71
C SER A 72 18.84 3.26 -17.10
N LEU A 73 19.06 3.41 -18.41
CA LEU A 73 20.27 4.04 -18.93
C LEU A 73 20.46 5.49 -18.41
N PHE A 74 19.41 6.03 -17.82
CA PHE A 74 19.36 7.39 -17.25
C PHE A 74 19.32 7.39 -15.72
N ALA A 75 19.59 6.24 -15.05
CA ALA A 75 19.65 6.11 -13.58
C ALA A 75 18.40 6.65 -12.86
N SER A 76 17.21 6.55 -13.46
CA SER A 76 15.97 6.94 -12.80
C SER A 76 15.50 5.80 -11.88
N ARG A 77 15.16 6.18 -10.65
CA ARG A 77 14.50 5.29 -9.70
C ARG A 77 13.08 5.02 -10.14
N GLN A 78 12.61 3.80 -9.94
CA GLN A 78 11.30 3.37 -10.42
C GLN A 78 10.40 2.83 -9.31
N THR A 79 9.11 3.07 -9.47
CA THR A 79 8.06 2.52 -8.61
C THR A 79 7.31 1.45 -9.38
N LEU A 80 7.17 0.28 -8.78
CA LEU A 80 6.40 -0.84 -9.30
C LEU A 80 5.14 -1.03 -8.47
N LEU A 81 3.97 -0.83 -9.07
CA LEU A 81 2.67 -1.09 -8.47
C LEU A 81 2.13 -2.44 -8.96
N LEU A 82 1.83 -3.33 -8.03
CA LEU A 82 1.18 -4.61 -8.30
C LEU A 82 -0.23 -4.61 -7.72
N LEU A 83 -1.23 -4.85 -8.57
CA LEU A 83 -2.62 -5.06 -8.17
C LEU A 83 -2.88 -6.56 -8.05
N LEU A 84 -3.04 -7.06 -6.83
CA LEU A 84 -3.30 -8.49 -6.59
C LEU A 84 -4.74 -8.86 -6.98
N PRO A 85 -4.98 -10.16 -7.32
CA PRO A 85 -6.32 -10.68 -7.54
C PRO A 85 -7.22 -10.47 -6.30
N GLU A 86 -8.52 -10.33 -6.50
CA GLU A 86 -9.49 -10.13 -5.41
C GLU A 86 -9.44 -11.22 -4.33
N ASN A 87 -9.24 -12.47 -4.75
CA ASN A 87 -9.11 -13.62 -3.84
C ASN A 87 -7.70 -13.79 -3.25
N GLY A 88 -6.81 -12.84 -3.52
CA GLY A 88 -5.39 -12.92 -3.18
C GLY A 88 -4.60 -13.84 -4.10
N PRO A 89 -3.28 -13.91 -3.93
CA PRO A 89 -2.39 -14.68 -4.78
C PRO A 89 -2.57 -16.19 -4.56
N ASN A 90 -2.66 -16.96 -5.64
CA ASN A 90 -2.60 -18.42 -5.62
C ASN A 90 -1.14 -18.92 -5.50
N ALA A 91 -0.94 -20.24 -5.49
CA ALA A 91 0.38 -20.85 -5.33
C ALA A 91 1.38 -20.39 -6.39
N ALA A 92 0.97 -20.38 -7.67
CA ALA A 92 1.83 -19.96 -8.78
C ALA A 92 2.21 -18.47 -8.68
N ILE A 93 1.25 -17.60 -8.34
CA ILE A 93 1.52 -16.18 -8.13
C ILE A 93 2.44 -15.98 -6.91
N ASN A 94 2.26 -16.75 -5.83
CA ASN A 94 3.12 -16.69 -4.65
C ASN A 94 4.60 -16.99 -4.98
N GLU A 95 4.87 -17.97 -5.84
CA GLU A 95 6.23 -18.32 -6.30
C GLU A 95 6.85 -17.17 -7.09
N GLN A 96 6.09 -16.56 -7.98
CA GLN A 96 6.57 -15.42 -8.76
C GLN A 96 6.82 -14.17 -7.91
N LEU A 97 5.92 -13.89 -6.96
CA LEU A 97 6.12 -12.81 -5.99
C LEU A 97 7.33 -13.06 -5.07
N ALA A 98 7.62 -14.32 -4.73
CA ALA A 98 8.83 -14.66 -3.97
C ALA A 98 10.10 -14.39 -4.80
N THR A 99 10.10 -14.73 -6.09
CA THR A 99 11.18 -14.38 -7.01
C THR A 99 11.35 -12.87 -7.10
N LEU A 100 10.25 -12.12 -7.29
CA LEU A 100 10.27 -10.66 -7.35
C LEU A 100 10.85 -10.03 -6.08
N SER A 101 10.48 -10.55 -4.91
CA SER A 101 11.00 -10.00 -3.63
C SER A 101 12.52 -10.14 -3.49
N GLY A 102 13.13 -11.09 -4.19
CA GLY A 102 14.58 -11.25 -4.30
C GLY A 102 15.26 -10.30 -5.30
N LEU A 103 14.49 -9.63 -6.16
CA LEU A 103 15.00 -8.68 -7.15
C LEU A 103 14.95 -7.22 -6.68
N LEU A 104 14.43 -6.97 -5.48
CA LEU A 104 14.34 -5.62 -4.93
C LEU A 104 15.73 -5.03 -4.68
N HIS A 105 15.89 -3.77 -5.05
CA HIS A 105 17.12 -2.98 -4.85
C HIS A 105 16.76 -1.52 -4.52
N ASP A 106 17.73 -0.71 -4.15
CA ASP A 106 17.51 0.65 -3.61
C ASP A 106 16.83 1.61 -4.60
N ASP A 107 16.87 1.33 -5.89
CA ASP A 107 16.25 2.15 -6.94
C ASP A 107 14.89 1.60 -7.40
N LEU A 108 14.38 0.55 -6.75
CA LEU A 108 13.07 -0.05 -7.03
C LEU A 108 12.18 -0.03 -5.78
N LEU A 109 11.12 0.78 -5.83
CA LEU A 109 10.10 0.85 -4.81
C LEU A 109 8.92 -0.04 -5.18
N LEU A 110 8.65 -1.07 -4.38
CA LEU A 110 7.52 -1.97 -4.60
C LEU A 110 6.28 -1.49 -3.83
N ILE A 111 5.15 -1.35 -4.53
CA ILE A 111 3.83 -1.14 -3.93
C ILE A 111 2.94 -2.31 -4.33
N VAL A 112 2.45 -3.05 -3.36
CA VAL A 112 1.48 -4.14 -3.56
C VAL A 112 0.13 -3.70 -3.04
N ARG A 113 -0.90 -3.75 -3.87
CA ARG A 113 -2.28 -3.39 -3.50
C ARG A 113 -3.21 -4.58 -3.68
N GLY A 114 -4.05 -4.83 -2.68
CA GLY A 114 -5.01 -5.93 -2.72
C GLY A 114 -5.94 -5.97 -1.53
N ASN A 115 -6.80 -6.97 -1.51
CA ASN A 115 -7.66 -7.24 -0.38
C ASN A 115 -6.84 -7.72 0.84
N LYS A 116 -7.48 -7.75 2.00
CA LYS A 116 -6.87 -8.31 3.21
C LYS A 116 -6.44 -9.75 2.97
N LEU A 117 -5.19 -10.05 3.25
CA LEU A 117 -4.66 -11.41 3.14
C LEU A 117 -5.15 -12.28 4.29
N THR A 118 -5.34 -13.56 4.01
CA THR A 118 -5.56 -14.58 5.03
C THR A 118 -4.25 -14.90 5.75
N LYS A 119 -4.34 -15.50 6.94
CA LYS A 119 -3.14 -15.95 7.67
C LYS A 119 -2.26 -16.92 6.86
N ALA A 120 -2.88 -17.76 6.04
CA ALA A 120 -2.14 -18.67 5.17
C ALA A 120 -1.35 -17.90 4.09
N GLN A 121 -1.93 -16.87 3.50
CA GLN A 121 -1.27 -16.00 2.53
C GLN A 121 -0.16 -15.13 3.16
N GLU A 122 -0.34 -14.70 4.41
CA GLU A 122 0.70 -13.99 5.17
C GLU A 122 1.91 -14.89 5.53
N ASN A 123 1.75 -16.21 5.50
CA ASN A 123 2.84 -17.17 5.66
C ASN A 123 3.58 -17.49 4.36
N ALA A 124 3.14 -16.96 3.22
CA ALA A 124 3.82 -17.18 1.95
C ALA A 124 5.24 -16.58 1.95
N ALA A 125 6.14 -17.21 1.20
CA ALA A 125 7.56 -16.85 1.17
C ALA A 125 7.80 -15.38 0.79
N TRP A 126 7.06 -14.86 -0.19
CA TRP A 126 7.20 -13.47 -0.63
C TRP A 126 6.82 -12.47 0.49
N TYR A 127 5.76 -12.77 1.24
CA TYR A 127 5.31 -11.89 2.32
C TYR A 127 6.31 -11.90 3.48
N THR A 128 6.82 -13.06 3.84
CA THR A 128 7.82 -13.21 4.91
C THR A 128 9.17 -12.60 4.53
N SER A 129 9.58 -12.67 3.26
CA SER A 129 10.82 -12.02 2.79
C SER A 129 10.75 -10.50 2.89
N LEU A 130 9.58 -9.90 2.68
CA LEU A 130 9.36 -8.46 2.83
C LEU A 130 9.22 -8.00 4.30
N ALA A 131 9.16 -8.95 5.26
CA ALA A 131 8.89 -8.63 6.67
C ALA A 131 9.92 -7.70 7.31
N GLY A 132 11.19 -7.80 6.89
CA GLY A 132 12.28 -6.97 7.43
C GLY A 132 12.33 -5.55 6.86
N THR A 133 11.94 -5.38 5.61
CA THR A 133 12.12 -4.13 4.84
C THR A 133 10.80 -3.44 4.48
N GLY A 134 9.67 -4.14 4.62
CA GLY A 134 8.36 -3.67 4.17
C GLY A 134 7.50 -3.06 5.26
N VAL A 135 6.55 -2.25 4.80
CA VAL A 135 5.45 -1.66 5.59
C VAL A 135 4.12 -2.18 5.06
N GLN A 136 3.27 -2.67 5.95
CA GLN A 136 1.88 -3.00 5.62
C GLN A 136 0.96 -1.90 6.14
N VAL A 137 0.10 -1.37 5.27
CA VAL A 137 -0.95 -0.42 5.62
C VAL A 137 -2.31 -1.11 5.55
N SER A 138 -3.04 -1.10 6.65
CA SER A 138 -4.38 -1.70 6.73
C SER A 138 -5.43 -0.72 6.24
N CYS A 139 -5.83 -0.82 4.97
CA CYS A 139 -6.79 0.05 4.29
C CYS A 139 -8.21 -0.53 4.36
N GLN A 140 -8.68 -0.86 5.56
CA GLN A 140 -10.04 -1.34 5.79
C GLN A 140 -10.95 -0.18 6.17
N THR A 141 -12.21 -0.24 5.73
CA THR A 141 -13.22 0.71 6.20
C THR A 141 -13.24 0.73 7.73
N PRO A 142 -13.13 1.91 8.35
CA PRO A 142 -13.13 2.02 9.80
C PRO A 142 -14.42 1.44 10.41
N GLU A 143 -14.29 0.64 11.44
CA GLU A 143 -15.45 0.20 12.22
C GLU A 143 -16.06 1.37 13.02
N GLN A 144 -17.32 1.25 13.40
CA GLN A 144 -18.05 2.29 14.13
C GLN A 144 -17.28 2.86 15.33
N ALA A 145 -16.64 2.01 16.10
CA ALA A 145 -15.84 2.42 17.26
C ALA A 145 -14.59 3.23 16.88
N GLN A 146 -14.12 3.14 15.64
CA GLN A 146 -12.93 3.83 15.14
C GLN A 146 -13.27 5.15 14.44
N LEU A 147 -14.55 5.34 14.01
CA LEU A 147 -14.98 6.51 13.26
C LEU A 147 -14.67 7.85 13.95
N PRO A 148 -14.91 8.05 15.25
CA PRO A 148 -14.64 9.34 15.88
C PRO A 148 -13.15 9.75 15.78
N ARG A 149 -12.26 8.78 15.96
CA ARG A 149 -10.81 9.00 15.83
C ARG A 149 -10.42 9.28 14.37
N TRP A 150 -11.00 8.54 13.44
CA TRP A 150 -10.76 8.71 12.01
C TRP A 150 -11.26 10.09 11.54
N VAL A 151 -12.47 10.50 11.91
CA VAL A 151 -13.05 11.82 11.57
C VAL A 151 -12.20 12.96 12.15
N ALA A 152 -11.78 12.85 13.41
CA ALA A 152 -10.92 13.85 14.04
C ALA A 152 -9.55 13.98 13.33
N ALA A 153 -8.93 12.85 12.97
CA ALA A 153 -7.69 12.84 12.20
C ALA A 153 -7.86 13.49 10.82
N ARG A 154 -8.97 13.19 10.14
CA ARG A 154 -9.31 13.75 8.81
C ARG A 154 -9.54 15.27 8.90
N ALA A 155 -10.26 15.74 9.92
CA ALA A 155 -10.48 17.17 10.17
C ALA A 155 -9.14 17.89 10.35
N LYS A 156 -8.26 17.35 11.21
CA LYS A 156 -6.93 17.92 11.44
C LYS A 156 -6.09 18.01 10.17
N GLN A 157 -6.14 16.98 9.31
CA GLN A 157 -5.44 16.98 8.01
C GLN A 157 -5.93 18.09 7.08
N ASN A 158 -7.21 18.47 7.18
CA ASN A 158 -7.82 19.52 6.39
C ASN A 158 -7.85 20.89 7.10
N ASN A 159 -7.09 21.05 8.20
CA ASN A 159 -7.06 22.27 9.02
C ASN A 159 -8.43 22.69 9.55
N LEU A 160 -9.31 21.73 9.82
CA LEU A 160 -10.63 21.95 10.40
C LEU A 160 -10.59 21.66 11.90
N GLN A 161 -11.28 22.48 12.66
CA GLN A 161 -11.53 22.26 14.09
C GLN A 161 -12.93 21.66 14.25
N LEU A 162 -13.01 20.52 14.91
CA LEU A 162 -14.26 19.87 15.27
C LEU A 162 -14.35 19.81 16.80
N ASP A 163 -15.50 20.24 17.33
CA ASP A 163 -15.87 19.92 18.70
C ASP A 163 -16.43 18.49 18.79
N ASP A 164 -16.60 18.00 20.00
CA ASP A 164 -17.07 16.63 20.24
C ASP A 164 -18.48 16.38 19.66
N ALA A 165 -19.37 17.39 19.72
CA ALA A 165 -20.72 17.27 19.21
C ALA A 165 -20.74 17.17 17.68
N ALA A 166 -19.95 17.99 16.99
CA ALA A 166 -19.79 17.91 15.53
C ALA A 166 -19.16 16.59 15.09
N ASN A 167 -18.16 16.12 15.83
CA ASN A 167 -17.53 14.83 15.55
C ASN A 167 -18.52 13.66 15.68
N GLN A 168 -19.32 13.63 16.77
CA GLN A 168 -20.35 12.62 16.96
C GLN A 168 -21.42 12.67 15.87
N LEU A 169 -21.87 13.87 15.49
CA LEU A 169 -22.88 14.04 14.43
C LEU A 169 -22.36 13.52 13.09
N LEU A 170 -21.12 13.85 12.72
CA LEU A 170 -20.50 13.33 11.49
C LEU A 170 -20.40 11.80 11.49
N CYS A 171 -19.98 11.22 12.61
CA CYS A 171 -19.92 9.76 12.74
C CYS A 171 -21.31 9.12 12.60
N TYR A 172 -22.34 9.74 13.16
CA TYR A 172 -23.73 9.26 13.01
C TYR A 172 -24.20 9.34 11.56
N CYS A 173 -23.93 10.46 10.87
CA CYS A 173 -24.28 10.62 9.46
C CYS A 173 -23.57 9.61 8.55
N CYS A 174 -22.30 9.29 8.82
CA CYS A 174 -21.55 8.28 8.07
C CYS A 174 -22.20 6.88 8.10
N LEU A 175 -22.94 6.57 9.19
CA LEU A 175 -23.62 5.28 9.33
C LEU A 175 -24.95 5.19 8.55
N LEU A 176 -25.48 6.33 8.09
CA LEU A 176 -26.75 6.35 7.34
C LEU A 176 -26.57 5.99 5.85
N TYR A 177 -25.33 5.92 5.35
CA TYR A 177 -25.01 5.66 3.96
C TYR A 177 -24.24 4.34 3.75
N THR A 178 -24.10 3.55 4.77
CA THR A 178 -23.57 2.18 4.76
C THR A 178 -24.67 1.18 5.08
#